data_1512e316af5a47a7c6ff86d7e05b36c7
#
_entry.id   1512e316af5a47a7c6ff86d7e05b36c7
#
_cell.length_a   1.000
_cell.length_b   1.000
_cell.length_c   1.000
_cell.angle_alpha   90.00
_cell.angle_beta   90.00
_cell.angle_gamma   90.00
#
_symmetry.space_group_name_H-M   'P 1'
#
loop_
_entity.id
_entity.type
_entity.pdbx_description
1 polymer ?
#
loop_
_entity_poly.entity_id
_entity_poly.type
_entity_poly.pdbx_seq_one_letter_code
_entity_poly.pdbx_strand_id
1 'polypeptide(L)'
;MNKRMKYAAVLLFMLLCVVMPLFGITPKKLSVEQPSGQQIISKEKSETDAYWNKAEKEVYKSVHRLKVQNKQELSAGQNLRKLMRGDSARKEIALTFDDGPHPKFTPQILEILKRNNVKATFFLVGALAEKNPALVKMEIANGHSIGNHTYHHVNLTKIPPQYVATEIQACGDVLKSLGVKNPHLFRPPGGDYDLNVATIANNLGYTIVLWTDDPGDYLSPGESTIKSRTLSKAKNGGIILIHDGVQQTVNVLPDIIKTLKSRGYKFVTIDDWLNNNGKP
;
A
#
# COMPACT_ATOMS: atom_id res chain seq x y z
N MET A 1 -12.56 -53.46 -2.44
CA MET A 1 -14.00 -53.36 -2.80
C MET A 1 -14.32 -51.87 -2.91
N ASN A 2 -14.74 -51.27 -3.95
CA ASN A 2 -14.76 -51.47 -5.39
C ASN A 2 -14.80 -50.09 -6.03
N LYS A 3 -13.81 -49.76 -6.85
CA LYS A 3 -13.85 -48.64 -7.79
C LYS A 3 -14.91 -48.97 -8.85
N ARG A 4 -16.07 -48.33 -8.84
CA ARG A 4 -17.04 -48.25 -9.94
C ARG A 4 -18.30 -47.56 -9.48
N MET A 5 -18.34 -46.21 -9.55
CA MET A 5 -19.57 -45.40 -9.71
C MET A 5 -19.21 -43.90 -9.83
N LYS A 6 -18.59 -43.56 -10.95
CA LYS A 6 -18.42 -42.15 -11.35
C LYS A 6 -18.39 -42.07 -12.88
N TYR A 7 -19.40 -42.54 -13.57
CA TYR A 7 -19.63 -42.26 -14.99
C TYR A 7 -21.08 -42.66 -15.38
N ALA A 8 -22.06 -41.91 -14.91
CA ALA A 8 -23.44 -42.04 -15.36
C ALA A 8 -24.24 -40.75 -15.16
N ALA A 9 -23.82 -39.66 -15.81
CA ALA A 9 -24.63 -38.44 -15.91
C ALA A 9 -24.21 -37.53 -17.07
N VAL A 10 -23.81 -38.08 -18.21
CA VAL A 10 -23.56 -37.31 -19.46
C VAL A 10 -24.03 -38.07 -20.67
N LEU A 11 -25.24 -38.62 -20.65
CA LEU A 11 -25.82 -39.24 -21.85
C LEU A 11 -27.34 -39.32 -21.69
N LEU A 12 -28.03 -38.15 -21.69
CA LEU A 12 -29.46 -38.13 -21.99
C LEU A 12 -29.92 -36.69 -22.37
N PHE A 13 -29.42 -36.17 -23.47
CA PHE A 13 -29.99 -35.02 -24.16
C PHE A 13 -29.68 -35.05 -25.66
N MET A 14 -29.86 -36.20 -26.28
CA MET A 14 -29.96 -36.31 -27.73
C MET A 14 -31.03 -37.35 -28.02
N LEU A 15 -32.28 -36.91 -28.20
CA LEU A 15 -33.29 -37.49 -29.12
C LEU A 15 -34.60 -36.83 -28.83
N LEU A 16 -34.95 -35.82 -29.57
CA LEU A 16 -36.30 -35.48 -30.00
C LEU A 16 -36.23 -34.40 -31.08
N CYS A 17 -35.81 -34.82 -32.29
CA CYS A 17 -36.14 -34.13 -33.52
C CYS A 17 -37.16 -34.99 -34.23
N VAL A 18 -38.45 -34.71 -34.09
CA VAL A 18 -39.51 -35.17 -34.99
C VAL A 18 -40.17 -33.97 -35.61
N VAL A 19 -39.80 -33.70 -36.83
CA VAL A 19 -40.53 -33.28 -38.06
C VAL A 19 -41.92 -32.69 -37.84
N MET A 20 -42.12 -31.40 -38.18
CA MET A 20 -43.30 -30.84 -38.81
C MET A 20 -42.89 -29.84 -39.89
N PRO A 21 -43.45 -29.90 -41.10
CA PRO A 21 -43.14 -28.98 -42.19
C PRO A 21 -44.14 -27.85 -42.33
N LEU A 22 -43.68 -26.77 -43.00
CA LEU A 22 -44.48 -25.77 -43.71
C LEU A 22 -45.16 -24.67 -42.91
N PHE A 23 -44.42 -23.54 -42.81
CA PHE A 23 -44.92 -22.26 -43.33
C PHE A 23 -43.72 -21.35 -43.48
N GLY A 24 -43.50 -20.79 -44.67
CA GLY A 24 -42.34 -20.01 -45.05
C GLY A 24 -42.25 -18.66 -44.30
N ILE A 25 -41.50 -18.67 -43.23
CA ILE A 25 -40.92 -17.49 -42.61
C ILE A 25 -39.41 -17.72 -42.57
N THR A 26 -38.71 -17.10 -43.50
CA THR A 26 -37.27 -17.08 -43.46
C THR A 26 -36.82 -16.41 -42.16
N PRO A 27 -36.11 -17.08 -41.24
CA PRO A 27 -35.59 -16.41 -40.08
C PRO A 27 -34.49 -15.45 -40.58
N LYS A 28 -34.70 -14.16 -40.37
CA LYS A 28 -33.67 -13.15 -40.50
C LYS A 28 -32.54 -13.57 -39.55
N LYS A 29 -31.43 -14.04 -40.11
CA LYS A 29 -30.23 -14.37 -39.36
C LYS A 29 -29.79 -13.08 -38.66
N LEU A 30 -30.15 -12.91 -37.39
CA LEU A 30 -29.46 -11.98 -36.53
C LEU A 30 -28.04 -12.53 -36.36
N SER A 31 -27.10 -12.06 -37.15
CA SER A 31 -25.69 -12.24 -36.90
C SER A 31 -25.32 -11.41 -35.67
N VAL A 32 -25.44 -12.00 -34.49
CA VAL A 32 -24.75 -11.47 -33.31
C VAL A 32 -23.28 -11.79 -33.58
N GLU A 33 -22.56 -10.82 -34.14
CA GLU A 33 -21.12 -10.89 -34.18
C GLU A 33 -20.62 -10.95 -32.72
N GLN A 34 -20.16 -12.11 -32.30
CA GLN A 34 -19.43 -12.21 -31.07
C GLN A 34 -18.12 -11.44 -31.25
N PRO A 35 -17.81 -10.47 -30.37
CA PRO A 35 -16.57 -9.71 -30.49
C PRO A 35 -15.38 -10.71 -30.47
N SER A 36 -14.43 -10.50 -31.37
CA SER A 36 -13.22 -11.31 -31.41
C SER A 36 -12.48 -11.25 -30.06
N GLY A 37 -11.77 -12.29 -29.68
CA GLY A 37 -11.01 -12.30 -28.43
C GLY A 37 -10.08 -11.10 -28.28
N GLN A 38 -9.54 -10.57 -29.40
CA GLN A 38 -8.76 -9.31 -29.41
C GLN A 38 -9.57 -8.06 -29.06
N GLN A 39 -10.84 -7.99 -29.45
CA GLN A 39 -11.73 -6.86 -29.11
C GLN A 39 -12.13 -6.90 -27.63
N ILE A 40 -12.34 -8.10 -27.07
CA ILE A 40 -12.61 -8.27 -25.63
C ILE A 40 -11.39 -7.87 -24.81
N ILE A 41 -10.21 -8.35 -25.15
CA ILE A 41 -8.94 -8.00 -24.48
C ILE A 41 -8.63 -6.50 -24.57
N SER A 42 -8.85 -5.88 -25.73
CA SER A 42 -8.63 -4.44 -25.90
C SER A 42 -9.61 -3.60 -25.10
N LYS A 43 -10.86 -4.03 -24.98
CA LYS A 43 -11.89 -3.34 -24.19
C LYS A 43 -11.63 -3.46 -22.69
N GLU A 44 -11.30 -4.65 -22.19
CA GLU A 44 -10.90 -4.86 -20.79
C GLU A 44 -9.65 -4.06 -20.45
N LYS A 45 -8.64 -4.03 -21.32
CA LYS A 45 -7.44 -3.24 -21.14
C LYS A 45 -7.74 -1.74 -21.08
N SER A 46 -8.60 -1.21 -21.97
CA SER A 46 -8.94 0.22 -21.99
C SER A 46 -9.78 0.65 -20.77
N GLU A 47 -10.68 -0.20 -20.30
CA GLU A 47 -11.45 0.05 -19.07
C GLU A 47 -10.55 -0.01 -17.84
N THR A 48 -9.61 -0.95 -17.80
CA THR A 48 -8.60 -1.07 -16.75
C THR A 48 -7.67 0.15 -16.75
N ASP A 49 -7.14 0.57 -17.89
CA ASP A 49 -6.25 1.73 -18.02
C ASP A 49 -6.96 3.04 -17.58
N ALA A 50 -8.24 3.23 -17.94
CA ALA A 50 -9.02 4.38 -17.49
C ALA A 50 -9.24 4.39 -15.97
N TYR A 51 -9.39 3.22 -15.38
CA TYR A 51 -9.50 3.01 -13.93
C TYR A 51 -8.22 3.42 -13.21
N TRP A 52 -7.08 2.89 -13.65
CA TRP A 52 -5.77 3.14 -13.05
C TRP A 52 -5.38 4.60 -13.17
N ASN A 53 -5.55 5.22 -14.34
CA ASN A 53 -5.30 6.66 -14.57
C ASN A 53 -6.13 7.57 -13.64
N LYS A 54 -7.33 7.14 -13.21
CA LYS A 54 -8.14 7.90 -12.26
C LYS A 54 -7.66 7.70 -10.81
N ALA A 55 -7.17 6.51 -10.48
CA ALA A 55 -6.68 6.14 -9.16
C ALA A 55 -5.30 6.74 -8.84
N GLU A 56 -4.49 7.05 -9.86
CA GLU A 56 -3.16 7.65 -9.72
C GLU A 56 -3.17 9.12 -9.28
N LYS A 57 -4.31 9.81 -9.38
CA LYS A 57 -4.41 11.20 -8.89
C LYS A 57 -4.49 11.23 -7.38
N GLU A 58 -3.34 11.38 -6.76
CA GLU A 58 -3.23 11.42 -5.31
C GLU A 58 -3.84 12.67 -4.68
N VAL A 59 -4.60 12.44 -3.62
CA VAL A 59 -5.00 13.48 -2.68
C VAL A 59 -4.46 13.10 -1.31
N TYR A 60 -3.32 13.67 -0.92
CA TYR A 60 -2.78 13.47 0.42
C TYR A 60 -3.73 14.00 1.48
N LYS A 61 -4.10 13.15 2.43
CA LYS A 61 -4.89 13.57 3.59
C LYS A 61 -4.00 14.32 4.58
N SER A 62 -4.36 15.55 4.88
CA SER A 62 -3.65 16.31 5.92
C SER A 62 -3.76 15.60 7.28
N VAL A 63 -2.76 15.81 8.15
CA VAL A 63 -2.76 15.31 9.54
C VAL A 63 -4.06 15.67 10.29
N HIS A 64 -4.64 16.83 10.01
CA HIS A 64 -5.91 17.25 10.59
C HIS A 64 -7.07 16.33 10.14
N ARG A 65 -7.19 16.05 8.83
CA ARG A 65 -8.23 15.16 8.29
C ARG A 65 -8.11 13.74 8.84
N LEU A 66 -6.88 13.22 8.94
CA LEU A 66 -6.63 11.89 9.53
C LEU A 66 -7.09 11.83 11.00
N LYS A 67 -6.85 12.88 11.80
CA LYS A 67 -7.30 12.95 13.19
C LYS A 67 -8.82 13.04 13.30
N VAL A 68 -9.47 13.84 12.44
CA VAL A 68 -10.94 13.94 12.41
C VAL A 68 -11.55 12.59 12.05
N GLN A 69 -11.06 11.94 11.01
CA GLN A 69 -11.52 10.61 10.61
C GLN A 69 -11.35 9.60 11.75
N ASN A 70 -10.17 9.55 12.37
CA ASN A 70 -9.91 8.64 13.51
C ASN A 70 -10.90 8.88 14.67
N LYS A 71 -11.21 10.13 14.99
CA LYS A 71 -12.19 10.45 16.04
C LYS A 71 -13.59 9.96 15.68
N GLN A 72 -13.99 10.12 14.42
CA GLN A 72 -15.29 9.65 13.92
C GLN A 72 -15.39 8.12 13.99
N GLU A 73 -14.36 7.41 13.55
CA GLU A 73 -14.29 5.95 13.61
C GLU A 73 -14.40 5.42 15.04
N LEU A 74 -13.65 6.00 15.98
CA LEU A 74 -13.72 5.63 17.41
C LEU A 74 -15.11 5.94 17.99
N SER A 75 -15.72 7.08 17.65
CA SER A 75 -17.06 7.44 18.11
C SER A 75 -18.14 6.52 17.54
N ALA A 76 -17.90 5.92 16.35
CA ALA A 76 -18.77 4.92 15.75
C ALA A 76 -18.48 3.48 16.24
N GLY A 77 -17.61 3.30 17.24
CA GLY A 77 -17.25 2.00 17.78
C GLY A 77 -16.40 1.12 16.86
N GLN A 78 -15.76 1.71 15.84
CA GLN A 78 -14.94 0.96 14.90
C GLN A 78 -13.57 0.66 15.52
N ASN A 79 -13.32 -0.62 15.82
CA ASN A 79 -12.06 -1.09 16.41
C ASN A 79 -11.09 -1.54 15.30
N LEU A 80 -10.51 -0.57 14.58
CA LEU A 80 -9.55 -0.82 13.51
C LEU A 80 -8.12 -0.96 14.05
N ARG A 81 -7.37 -1.97 13.57
CA ARG A 81 -5.93 -2.06 13.84
C ARG A 81 -5.20 -0.94 13.09
N LYS A 82 -4.88 0.10 13.85
CA LYS A 82 -4.34 1.34 13.29
C LYS A 82 -3.36 2.00 14.25
N LEU A 83 -2.22 2.44 13.73
CA LEU A 83 -1.22 3.22 14.45
C LEU A 83 -1.11 4.62 13.86
N MET A 84 -1.44 5.64 14.64
CA MET A 84 -1.32 7.04 14.23
C MET A 84 -0.16 7.76 14.94
N ARG A 85 0.35 7.20 16.02
CA ARG A 85 1.46 7.69 16.82
C ARG A 85 1.93 6.64 17.80
N GLY A 86 3.17 6.72 18.23
CA GLY A 86 3.70 5.96 19.35
C GLY A 86 3.32 6.57 20.71
N ASP A 87 3.96 6.08 21.76
CA ASP A 87 3.75 6.58 23.13
C ASP A 87 4.25 8.02 23.29
N SER A 88 3.36 8.89 23.76
CA SER A 88 3.68 10.32 23.97
C SER A 88 4.54 10.57 25.22
N ALA A 89 4.64 9.61 26.13
CA ALA A 89 5.52 9.71 27.29
C ALA A 89 6.99 9.44 26.92
N ARG A 90 7.22 8.70 25.81
CA ARG A 90 8.57 8.31 25.37
C ARG A 90 9.10 9.30 24.33
N LYS A 91 10.35 9.76 24.54
CA LYS A 91 11.02 10.67 23.60
C LYS A 91 11.57 9.90 22.41
N GLU A 92 10.64 9.25 21.71
CA GLU A 92 10.89 8.43 20.51
C GLU A 92 10.19 9.05 19.31
N ILE A 93 10.75 8.82 18.13
CA ILE A 93 10.21 9.27 16.85
C ILE A 93 10.48 8.22 15.77
N ALA A 94 9.49 7.95 14.94
CA ALA A 94 9.64 7.07 13.79
C ALA A 94 9.83 7.90 12.52
N LEU A 95 10.91 7.63 11.80
CA LEU A 95 11.15 8.17 10.46
C LEU A 95 10.62 7.16 9.46
N THR A 96 9.74 7.59 8.56
CA THR A 96 9.10 6.70 7.58
C THR A 96 9.22 7.24 6.17
N PHE A 97 9.55 6.36 5.22
CA PHE A 97 9.73 6.65 3.81
C PHE A 97 8.69 5.91 2.99
N ASP A 98 7.93 6.64 2.17
CA ASP A 98 6.95 6.09 1.25
C ASP A 98 7.50 6.07 -0.19
N ASP A 99 6.84 5.36 -1.11
CA ASP A 99 7.06 5.31 -2.56
C ASP A 99 8.34 4.60 -3.03
N GLY A 100 9.11 4.03 -2.12
CA GLY A 100 10.31 3.26 -2.47
C GLY A 100 10.02 1.84 -3.02
N PRO A 101 11.08 1.12 -3.42
CA PRO A 101 12.46 1.57 -3.50
C PRO A 101 12.78 2.33 -4.80
N HIS A 102 13.60 3.36 -4.72
CA HIS A 102 14.04 4.15 -5.86
C HIS A 102 15.53 3.89 -6.17
N PRO A 103 15.91 3.52 -7.43
CA PRO A 103 17.27 3.09 -7.76
C PRO A 103 18.37 4.09 -7.39
N LYS A 104 18.08 5.40 -7.49
CA LYS A 104 19.03 6.46 -7.18
C LYS A 104 19.01 6.88 -5.71
N PHE A 105 17.82 6.96 -5.09
CA PHE A 105 17.68 7.64 -3.79
C PHE A 105 17.71 6.67 -2.61
N THR A 106 17.13 5.47 -2.73
CA THR A 106 17.18 4.47 -1.66
C THR A 106 18.63 4.19 -1.17
N PRO A 107 19.63 3.97 -2.05
CA PRO A 107 21.01 3.77 -1.60
C PRO A 107 21.57 4.97 -0.82
N GLN A 108 21.23 6.20 -1.22
CA GLN A 108 21.69 7.42 -0.53
C GLN A 108 21.02 7.56 0.85
N ILE A 109 19.72 7.29 0.94
CA ILE A 109 18.98 7.29 2.21
C ILE A 109 19.56 6.25 3.17
N LEU A 110 19.80 5.02 2.70
CA LEU A 110 20.37 3.94 3.50
C LEU A 110 21.76 4.29 4.04
N GLU A 111 22.60 4.91 3.21
CA GLU A 111 23.94 5.37 3.63
C GLU A 111 23.86 6.47 4.71
N ILE A 112 22.94 7.44 4.56
CA ILE A 112 22.71 8.48 5.56
C ILE A 112 22.22 7.86 6.87
N LEU A 113 21.25 6.98 6.83
CA LEU A 113 20.71 6.29 8.01
C LEU A 113 21.80 5.47 8.71
N LYS A 114 22.61 4.73 7.94
CA LYS A 114 23.73 3.92 8.46
C LYS A 114 24.79 4.79 9.17
N ARG A 115 25.26 5.86 8.51
CA ARG A 115 26.25 6.80 9.10
C ARG A 115 25.77 7.45 10.39
N ASN A 116 24.47 7.65 10.50
CA ASN A 116 23.86 8.23 11.67
C ASN A 116 23.38 7.18 12.70
N ASN A 117 23.59 5.89 12.48
CA ASN A 117 23.04 4.82 13.31
C ASN A 117 21.55 5.03 13.62
N VAL A 118 20.75 5.16 12.56
CA VAL A 118 19.29 5.33 12.61
C VAL A 118 18.62 4.21 11.85
N LYS A 119 17.58 3.63 12.44
CA LYS A 119 16.66 2.74 11.74
C LYS A 119 15.36 3.47 11.41
N ALA A 120 14.74 3.10 10.30
CA ALA A 120 13.55 3.71 9.77
C ALA A 120 12.56 2.63 9.31
N THR A 121 11.37 3.05 8.88
CA THR A 121 10.39 2.18 8.25
C THR A 121 10.15 2.62 6.82
N PHE A 122 10.19 1.68 5.87
CA PHE A 122 9.96 1.94 4.45
C PHE A 122 8.63 1.30 4.04
N PHE A 123 7.71 2.09 3.49
CA PHE A 123 6.48 1.61 2.89
C PHE A 123 6.68 1.51 1.39
N LEU A 124 6.83 0.29 0.90
CA LEU A 124 7.27 0.00 -0.45
C LEU A 124 6.11 -0.25 -1.40
N VAL A 125 6.22 0.29 -2.61
CA VAL A 125 5.34 -0.01 -3.74
C VAL A 125 5.75 -1.35 -4.33
N GLY A 126 4.80 -2.30 -4.40
CA GLY A 126 5.09 -3.68 -4.81
C GLY A 126 5.77 -3.78 -6.17
N ALA A 127 5.26 -3.07 -7.17
CA ALA A 127 5.83 -3.04 -8.52
C ALA A 127 7.28 -2.48 -8.57
N LEU A 128 7.62 -1.55 -7.68
CA LEU A 128 8.99 -1.02 -7.57
C LEU A 128 9.90 -1.98 -6.80
N ALA A 129 9.37 -2.64 -5.76
CA ALA A 129 10.09 -3.67 -5.01
C ALA A 129 10.45 -4.86 -5.90
N GLU A 130 9.52 -5.31 -6.74
CA GLU A 130 9.74 -6.39 -7.70
C GLU A 130 10.82 -6.05 -8.74
N LYS A 131 10.84 -4.80 -9.21
CA LYS A 131 11.86 -4.30 -10.15
C LYS A 131 13.23 -4.10 -9.52
N ASN A 132 13.29 -3.87 -8.20
CA ASN A 132 14.52 -3.52 -7.47
C ASN A 132 14.77 -4.43 -6.25
N PRO A 133 14.79 -5.75 -6.41
CA PRO A 133 14.82 -6.71 -5.29
C PRO A 133 16.07 -6.56 -4.42
N ALA A 134 17.19 -6.14 -5.00
CA ALA A 134 18.44 -5.93 -4.27
C ALA A 134 18.33 -4.78 -3.24
N LEU A 135 17.59 -3.73 -3.56
CA LEU A 135 17.38 -2.60 -2.66
C LEU A 135 16.54 -3.00 -1.45
N VAL A 136 15.43 -3.74 -1.67
CA VAL A 136 14.60 -4.26 -0.57
C VAL A 136 15.42 -5.15 0.36
N LYS A 137 16.27 -6.03 -0.20
CA LYS A 137 17.18 -6.87 0.61
C LYS A 137 18.18 -6.03 1.39
N MET A 138 18.67 -4.92 0.84
CA MET A 138 19.56 -3.99 1.54
C MET A 138 18.83 -3.29 2.69
N GLU A 139 17.60 -2.84 2.51
CA GLU A 139 16.76 -2.25 3.58
C GLU A 139 16.58 -3.24 4.73
N ILE A 140 16.21 -4.48 4.44
CA ILE A 140 16.06 -5.56 5.43
C ILE A 140 17.38 -5.85 6.14
N ALA A 141 18.47 -6.04 5.38
CA ALA A 141 19.80 -6.36 5.94
C ALA A 141 20.34 -5.25 6.83
N ASN A 142 19.98 -4.00 6.57
CA ASN A 142 20.32 -2.87 7.42
C ASN A 142 19.41 -2.74 8.66
N GLY A 143 18.43 -3.63 8.84
CA GLY A 143 17.55 -3.68 10.01
C GLY A 143 16.46 -2.61 10.02
N HIS A 144 16.00 -2.19 8.84
CA HIS A 144 14.82 -1.33 8.69
C HIS A 144 13.54 -2.17 8.69
N SER A 145 12.43 -1.59 9.14
CA SER A 145 11.10 -2.17 8.99
C SER A 145 10.57 -1.95 7.58
N ILE A 146 9.86 -2.94 7.05
CA ILE A 146 9.28 -2.87 5.72
C ILE A 146 7.76 -2.97 5.82
N GLY A 147 7.06 -2.00 5.23
CA GLY A 147 5.61 -1.95 5.10
C GLY A 147 5.15 -2.01 3.65
N ASN A 148 3.88 -2.29 3.48
CA ASN A 148 3.16 -2.41 2.23
C ASN A 148 2.55 -1.04 1.86
N HIS A 149 2.80 -0.57 0.62
CA HIS A 149 2.23 0.68 0.08
C HIS A 149 1.42 0.43 -1.20
N THR A 150 0.68 -0.69 -1.26
CA THR A 150 -0.02 -1.26 -2.42
C THR A 150 0.94 -1.73 -3.53
N TYR A 151 0.40 -2.48 -4.49
CA TYR A 151 1.24 -2.98 -5.58
C TYR A 151 1.53 -1.92 -6.64
N HIS A 152 0.50 -1.15 -7.07
CA HIS A 152 0.64 -0.12 -8.11
C HIS A 152 0.62 1.32 -7.57
N HIS A 153 0.64 1.52 -6.24
CA HIS A 153 0.53 2.85 -5.63
C HIS A 153 -0.77 3.59 -5.99
N VAL A 154 -1.89 2.90 -5.96
CA VAL A 154 -3.20 3.45 -6.33
C VAL A 154 -4.01 3.89 -5.12
N ASN A 155 -4.83 4.92 -5.29
CA ASN A 155 -5.79 5.32 -4.28
C ASN A 155 -6.92 4.28 -4.19
N LEU A 156 -6.90 3.47 -3.12
CA LEU A 156 -7.81 2.35 -2.93
C LEU A 156 -9.28 2.74 -2.79
N THR A 157 -9.58 3.99 -2.42
CA THR A 157 -10.97 4.48 -2.35
C THR A 157 -11.54 4.86 -3.72
N LYS A 158 -10.70 4.80 -4.77
CA LYS A 158 -11.06 5.18 -6.15
C LYS A 158 -11.09 4.00 -7.12
N ILE A 159 -10.74 2.81 -6.67
CA ILE A 159 -10.80 1.57 -7.44
C ILE A 159 -12.02 0.74 -7.00
N PRO A 160 -12.49 -0.22 -7.83
CA PRO A 160 -13.57 -1.12 -7.43
C PRO A 160 -13.17 -1.94 -6.19
N PRO A 161 -14.11 -2.16 -5.25
CA PRO A 161 -13.84 -2.86 -3.99
C PRO A 161 -13.18 -4.23 -4.14
N GLN A 162 -13.48 -4.97 -5.21
CA GLN A 162 -12.88 -6.28 -5.49
C GLN A 162 -11.38 -6.24 -5.74
N TYR A 163 -10.81 -5.10 -6.18
CA TYR A 163 -9.37 -4.95 -6.44
C TYR A 163 -8.59 -4.48 -5.22
N VAL A 164 -9.26 -3.97 -4.16
CA VAL A 164 -8.60 -3.48 -2.95
C VAL A 164 -7.76 -4.57 -2.29
N ALA A 165 -8.34 -5.76 -2.11
CA ALA A 165 -7.64 -6.90 -1.53
C ALA A 165 -6.45 -7.32 -2.42
N THR A 166 -6.64 -7.36 -3.74
CA THR A 166 -5.60 -7.76 -4.70
C THR A 166 -4.40 -6.82 -4.64
N GLU A 167 -4.61 -5.52 -4.57
CA GLU A 167 -3.54 -4.52 -4.47
C GLU A 167 -2.69 -4.69 -3.21
N ILE A 168 -3.35 -4.95 -2.08
CA ILE A 168 -2.66 -5.16 -0.80
C ILE A 168 -1.95 -6.52 -0.78
N GLN A 169 -2.62 -7.59 -1.24
CA GLN A 169 -2.05 -8.95 -1.26
C GLN A 169 -0.86 -9.08 -2.20
N ALA A 170 -0.99 -8.57 -3.45
CA ALA A 170 0.08 -8.65 -4.43
C ALA A 170 1.38 -7.98 -3.94
N CYS A 171 1.28 -6.79 -3.32
CA CYS A 171 2.44 -6.17 -2.69
C CYS A 171 2.99 -7.03 -1.55
N GLY A 172 2.12 -7.54 -0.67
CA GLY A 172 2.51 -8.40 0.44
C GLY A 172 3.26 -9.67 -0.01
N ASP A 173 2.80 -10.29 -1.10
CA ASP A 173 3.43 -11.48 -1.67
C ASP A 173 4.81 -11.17 -2.25
N VAL A 174 4.98 -10.04 -2.93
CA VAL A 174 6.30 -9.57 -3.38
C VAL A 174 7.22 -9.36 -2.19
N LEU A 175 6.80 -8.61 -1.16
CA LEU A 175 7.60 -8.36 0.03
C LEU A 175 8.01 -9.67 0.73
N LYS A 176 7.11 -10.63 0.83
CA LYS A 176 7.39 -11.98 1.37
C LYS A 176 8.45 -12.71 0.55
N SER A 177 8.33 -12.69 -0.77
CA SER A 177 9.30 -13.33 -1.68
C SER A 177 10.69 -12.73 -1.57
N LEU A 178 10.80 -11.45 -1.19
CA LEU A 178 12.05 -10.71 -1.02
C LEU A 178 12.64 -10.84 0.39
N GLY A 179 11.98 -11.54 1.32
CA GLY A 179 12.53 -11.87 2.64
C GLY A 179 11.87 -11.15 3.82
N VAL A 180 10.81 -10.38 3.62
CA VAL A 180 9.99 -9.86 4.72
C VAL A 180 9.20 -11.02 5.32
N LYS A 181 9.60 -11.49 6.50
CA LYS A 181 9.05 -12.72 7.11
C LYS A 181 7.54 -12.66 7.36
N ASN A 182 7.04 -11.52 7.80
CA ASN A 182 5.62 -11.31 8.10
C ASN A 182 5.23 -9.86 7.76
N PRO A 183 4.88 -9.56 6.50
CA PRO A 183 4.41 -8.22 6.13
C PRO A 183 3.09 -7.93 6.87
N HIS A 184 3.10 -6.99 7.80
CA HIS A 184 1.94 -6.65 8.64
C HIS A 184 1.74 -5.15 8.82
N LEU A 185 2.62 -4.34 8.26
CA LEU A 185 2.49 -2.90 8.21
C LEU A 185 1.93 -2.49 6.85
N PHE A 186 0.91 -1.65 6.85
CA PHE A 186 0.30 -1.13 5.64
C PHE A 186 0.07 0.37 5.75
N ARG A 187 0.43 1.11 4.72
CA ARG A 187 0.07 2.52 4.59
C ARG A 187 -0.68 2.71 3.28
N PRO A 188 -1.94 3.17 3.33
CA PRO A 188 -2.66 3.49 2.10
C PRO A 188 -2.03 4.70 1.42
N PRO A 189 -1.86 4.70 0.07
CA PRO A 189 -1.38 5.85 -0.69
C PRO A 189 -2.14 7.13 -0.35
N GLY A 190 -1.39 8.23 -0.15
CA GLY A 190 -1.96 9.52 0.29
C GLY A 190 -2.67 9.50 1.65
N GLY A 191 -2.60 8.42 2.41
CA GLY A 191 -3.39 8.21 3.64
C GLY A 191 -4.89 8.10 3.38
N ASP A 192 -5.30 7.90 2.12
CA ASP A 192 -6.71 7.83 1.77
C ASP A 192 -7.24 6.40 1.92
N TYR A 193 -8.15 6.24 2.86
CA TYR A 193 -8.86 5.00 3.12
C TYR A 193 -10.26 5.30 3.65
N ASP A 194 -11.15 4.35 3.46
CA ASP A 194 -12.48 4.29 4.06
C ASP A 194 -12.60 3.03 4.94
N LEU A 195 -13.78 2.80 5.50
CA LEU A 195 -14.04 1.63 6.33
C LEU A 195 -13.83 0.31 5.58
N ASN A 196 -14.18 0.26 4.30
CA ASN A 196 -14.00 -0.93 3.47
C ASN A 196 -12.52 -1.28 3.31
N VAL A 197 -11.70 -0.30 2.90
CA VAL A 197 -10.25 -0.46 2.77
C VAL A 197 -9.63 -0.88 4.11
N ALA A 198 -10.02 -0.23 5.21
CA ALA A 198 -9.51 -0.52 6.52
C ALA A 198 -9.86 -1.93 6.99
N THR A 199 -11.10 -2.36 6.76
CA THR A 199 -11.57 -3.70 7.11
C THR A 199 -10.83 -4.77 6.31
N ILE A 200 -10.67 -4.57 4.99
CA ILE A 200 -9.92 -5.50 4.14
C ILE A 200 -8.47 -5.61 4.60
N ALA A 201 -7.78 -4.48 4.82
CA ALA A 201 -6.40 -4.48 5.29
C ALA A 201 -6.26 -5.22 6.64
N ASN A 202 -7.16 -4.97 7.60
CA ASN A 202 -7.13 -5.62 8.90
C ASN A 202 -7.43 -7.13 8.81
N ASN A 203 -8.35 -7.56 7.94
CA ASN A 203 -8.66 -8.98 7.70
C ASN A 203 -7.49 -9.71 7.05
N LEU A 204 -6.70 -9.02 6.23
CA LEU A 204 -5.45 -9.53 5.67
C LEU A 204 -4.28 -9.54 6.67
N GLY A 205 -4.51 -9.15 7.92
CA GLY A 205 -3.50 -9.17 8.98
C GLY A 205 -2.71 -7.87 9.12
N TYR A 206 -2.99 -6.83 8.34
CA TYR A 206 -2.24 -5.58 8.38
C TYR A 206 -2.69 -4.63 9.48
N THR A 207 -1.73 -3.90 10.03
CA THR A 207 -1.93 -2.69 10.83
C THR A 207 -1.77 -1.47 9.94
N ILE A 208 -2.78 -0.61 9.87
CA ILE A 208 -2.72 0.64 9.12
C ILE A 208 -1.83 1.63 9.88
N VAL A 209 -0.79 2.14 9.21
CA VAL A 209 0.15 3.11 9.80
C VAL A 209 -0.01 4.46 9.10
N LEU A 210 -0.38 5.47 9.89
CA LEU A 210 -0.52 6.85 9.42
C LEU A 210 0.61 7.70 10.01
N TRP A 211 0.47 9.03 10.00
CA TRP A 211 1.53 9.95 10.43
C TRP A 211 1.01 11.10 11.30
N THR A 212 1.93 11.73 12.00
CA THR A 212 1.66 12.93 12.81
C THR A 212 2.32 14.16 12.23
N ASP A 213 3.27 14.00 11.34
CA ASP A 213 4.04 15.05 10.70
C ASP A 213 4.20 14.75 9.22
N ASP A 214 3.81 15.71 8.40
CA ASP A 214 3.93 15.72 6.96
C ASP A 214 4.53 17.07 6.55
N PRO A 215 5.81 17.12 6.16
CA PRO A 215 6.45 18.34 5.69
C PRO A 215 6.06 18.72 4.26
N GLY A 216 5.43 17.81 3.50
CA GLY A 216 5.05 18.02 2.10
C GLY A 216 6.25 18.00 1.17
N ASP A 217 7.22 17.11 1.41
CA ASP A 217 8.45 17.01 0.62
C ASP A 217 8.19 16.59 -0.83
N TYR A 218 7.16 15.78 -1.07
CA TYR A 218 6.69 15.40 -2.41
C TYR A 218 6.31 16.59 -3.30
N LEU A 219 5.97 17.74 -2.71
CA LEU A 219 5.73 18.99 -3.45
C LEU A 219 7.01 19.75 -3.79
N SER A 220 8.16 19.26 -3.35
CA SER A 220 9.48 19.90 -3.52
C SER A 220 9.50 21.38 -3.10
N PRO A 221 9.02 21.74 -1.88
CA PRO A 221 8.81 23.14 -1.46
C PRO A 221 10.10 23.87 -1.11
N GLY A 222 11.25 23.25 -1.28
CA GLY A 222 12.58 23.74 -0.88
C GLY A 222 13.08 23.09 0.40
N GLU A 223 14.39 22.83 0.44
CA GLU A 223 15.09 22.13 1.53
C GLU A 223 14.86 22.76 2.91
N SER A 224 14.99 24.10 3.00
CA SER A 224 14.74 24.84 4.24
C SER A 224 13.31 24.67 4.75
N THR A 225 12.34 24.61 3.84
CA THR A 225 10.92 24.43 4.16
C THR A 225 10.66 23.02 4.71
N ILE A 226 11.19 21.97 4.06
CA ILE A 226 11.07 20.59 4.54
C ILE A 226 11.68 20.47 5.93
N LYS A 227 12.92 20.93 6.11
CA LYS A 227 13.62 20.90 7.39
C LYS A 227 12.84 21.64 8.49
N SER A 228 12.42 22.87 8.22
CA SER A 228 11.68 23.69 9.18
C SER A 228 10.36 23.05 9.59
N ARG A 229 9.56 22.58 8.62
CA ARG A 229 8.27 21.92 8.88
C ARG A 229 8.44 20.66 9.72
N THR A 230 9.39 19.77 9.36
CA THR A 230 9.68 18.55 10.12
C THR A 230 10.10 18.87 11.55
N LEU A 231 11.07 19.80 11.74
CA LEU A 231 11.60 20.10 13.05
C LEU A 231 10.66 20.85 13.97
N SER A 232 9.72 21.63 13.42
CA SER A 232 8.72 22.39 14.20
C SER A 232 7.56 21.50 14.67
N LYS A 233 7.24 20.43 13.94
CA LYS A 233 6.15 19.52 14.27
C LYS A 233 6.57 18.29 15.05
N ALA A 234 7.88 18.02 15.12
CA ALA A 234 8.44 16.86 15.82
C ALA A 234 8.02 16.82 17.29
N LYS A 235 7.50 15.71 17.76
CA LYS A 235 7.01 15.46 19.10
C LYS A 235 7.17 14.01 19.52
N ASN A 236 7.08 13.75 20.81
CA ASN A 236 7.16 12.41 21.39
C ASN A 236 6.12 11.48 20.74
N GLY A 237 6.55 10.29 20.36
CA GLY A 237 5.73 9.30 19.65
C GLY A 237 5.37 9.73 18.23
N GLY A 238 6.03 10.74 17.65
CA GLY A 238 5.75 11.23 16.30
C GLY A 238 6.11 10.24 15.22
N ILE A 239 5.32 10.19 14.15
CA ILE A 239 5.60 9.48 12.90
C ILE A 239 5.79 10.55 11.84
N ILE A 240 7.00 10.65 11.28
CA ILE A 240 7.34 11.58 10.22
C ILE A 240 7.13 10.88 8.88
N LEU A 241 6.29 11.44 8.01
CA LEU A 241 6.12 11.04 6.63
C LEU A 241 7.10 11.82 5.75
N ILE A 242 7.94 11.14 5.02
CA ILE A 242 8.76 11.67 3.92
C ILE A 242 8.84 10.61 2.81
N HIS A 243 9.40 10.96 1.65
CA HIS A 243 9.32 10.10 0.48
C HIS A 243 10.70 9.68 -0.02
N ASP A 244 10.78 8.41 -0.47
CA ASP A 244 11.90 7.89 -1.24
C ASP A 244 11.69 8.28 -2.72
N GLY A 245 12.62 9.03 -3.29
CA GLY A 245 12.50 9.58 -4.63
C GLY A 245 12.63 11.11 -4.69
N VAL A 246 12.66 11.78 -3.54
CA VAL A 246 12.75 13.23 -3.44
C VAL A 246 14.17 13.68 -3.11
N GLN A 247 14.85 14.37 -4.06
CA GLN A 247 16.23 14.84 -3.85
C GLN A 247 16.35 15.80 -2.67
N GLN A 248 15.39 16.70 -2.48
CA GLN A 248 15.41 17.66 -1.37
C GLN A 248 15.35 16.96 -0.01
N THR A 249 14.59 15.86 0.09
CA THR A 249 14.55 15.02 1.29
C THR A 249 15.93 14.43 1.59
N VAL A 250 16.57 13.82 0.59
CA VAL A 250 17.92 13.26 0.74
C VAL A 250 18.92 14.32 1.25
N ASN A 251 18.87 15.52 0.68
CA ASN A 251 19.78 16.61 1.02
C ASN A 251 19.64 17.10 2.47
N VAL A 252 18.41 17.17 2.99
CA VAL A 252 18.16 17.69 4.35
C VAL A 252 18.14 16.62 5.45
N LEU A 253 18.05 15.35 5.06
CA LEU A 253 17.93 14.22 5.99
C LEU A 253 19.02 14.18 7.07
N PRO A 254 20.33 14.39 6.74
CA PRO A 254 21.40 14.42 7.76
C PRO A 254 21.16 15.47 8.84
N ASP A 255 20.73 16.65 8.43
CA ASP A 255 20.48 17.77 9.34
C ASP A 255 19.25 17.54 10.24
N ILE A 256 18.19 16.97 9.67
CA ILE A 256 16.99 16.58 10.41
C ILE A 256 17.35 15.58 11.50
N ILE A 257 18.08 14.51 11.13
CA ILE A 257 18.51 13.47 12.07
C ILE A 257 19.39 14.07 13.18
N LYS A 258 20.41 14.85 12.80
CA LYS A 258 21.32 15.49 13.76
C LYS A 258 20.56 16.36 14.75
N THR A 259 19.65 17.18 14.26
CA THR A 259 18.87 18.11 15.10
C THR A 259 17.91 17.35 16.03
N LEU A 260 17.24 16.31 15.55
CA LEU A 260 16.33 15.54 16.39
C LEU A 260 17.11 14.75 17.46
N LYS A 261 18.28 14.20 17.13
CA LYS A 261 19.17 13.58 18.12
C LYS A 261 19.65 14.58 19.18
N SER A 262 20.05 15.79 18.78
CA SER A 262 20.48 16.83 19.74
C SER A 262 19.35 17.29 20.67
N ARG A 263 18.09 17.19 20.22
CA ARG A 263 16.90 17.39 21.05
C ARG A 263 16.60 16.18 21.95
N GLY A 264 17.38 15.09 21.89
CA GLY A 264 17.24 13.89 22.69
C GLY A 264 16.22 12.88 22.16
N TYR A 265 15.80 12.97 20.90
CA TYR A 265 14.94 11.94 20.32
C TYR A 265 15.71 10.67 19.98
N LYS A 266 15.13 9.53 20.35
CA LYS A 266 15.54 8.21 19.90
C LYS A 266 14.75 7.85 18.65
N PHE A 267 15.44 7.48 17.58
CA PHE A 267 14.79 6.96 16.38
C PHE A 267 14.47 5.47 16.56
N VAL A 268 13.27 5.09 16.21
CA VAL A 268 12.77 3.72 16.28
C VAL A 268 12.00 3.38 15.02
N THR A 269 11.88 2.09 14.71
CA THR A 269 11.00 1.61 13.65
C THR A 269 9.57 1.46 14.15
N ILE A 270 8.63 1.32 13.24
CA ILE A 270 7.23 1.01 13.60
C ILE A 270 7.16 -0.37 14.29
N ASP A 271 7.96 -1.34 13.82
CA ASP A 271 8.02 -2.66 14.45
C ASP A 271 8.54 -2.60 15.90
N ASP A 272 9.50 -1.73 16.19
CA ASP A 272 9.99 -1.52 17.56
C ASP A 272 8.84 -1.12 18.49
N TRP A 273 7.94 -0.24 18.05
CA TRP A 273 6.79 0.15 18.86
C TRP A 273 5.75 -0.95 19.03
N LEU A 274 5.44 -1.68 17.94
CA LEU A 274 4.44 -2.75 18.00
C LEU A 274 4.92 -3.92 18.85
N ASN A 275 6.22 -4.26 18.80
CA ASN A 275 6.82 -5.32 19.57
C ASN A 275 6.99 -4.94 21.05
N ASN A 276 7.20 -3.65 21.37
CA ASN A 276 7.40 -3.16 22.74
C ASN A 276 6.09 -2.87 23.49
N ASN A 277 4.98 -2.61 22.78
CA ASN A 277 3.66 -2.40 23.40
C ASN A 277 3.04 -3.70 23.99
N GLY A 278 3.69 -4.86 23.80
CA GLY A 278 3.33 -6.14 24.40
C GLY A 278 4.21 -6.57 25.61
N LYS A 279 5.16 -5.72 26.04
CA LYS A 279 5.97 -5.99 27.24
C LYS A 279 5.73 -4.90 28.27
N PRO A 280 5.43 -5.30 29.53
CA PRO A 280 5.27 -4.35 30.64
C PRO A 280 6.55 -3.57 30.92
#